data_1d10255797827821c71604ade8e87a02
#
_entry.id   1d10255797827821c71604ade8e87a02
#
_cell.length_a   1.000
_cell.length_b   1.000
_cell.length_c   1.000
_cell.angle_alpha   90.00
_cell.angle_beta   90.00
_cell.angle_gamma   90.00
#
_symmetry.space_group_name_H-M   'P 1'
#
loop_
_entity.id
_entity.type
_entity.pdbx_description
1 polymer ?
#
loop_
_entity_poly.entity_id
_entity_poly.type
_entity_poly.pdbx_seq_one_letter_code
_entity_poly.pdbx_strand_id
1 'polypeptide(L)'
;MAVVEDGIDAVIAELIDRGITADELDRAKSRLIADAIYAQDSQSTMARWYGAALTTGSTVEAVQTWPDRLRAVTADAVNAAAKAWLDKRRSVTGHLIKDSQKEEKRT
;
A
#
# COMPACT_ATOMS: atom_id res chain seq x y z
N MET A 1 -13.79 -13.52 -11.45
CA MET A 1 -13.11 -13.24 -10.16
C MET A 1 -11.80 -14.01 -10.05
N ALA A 2 -11.78 -15.33 -10.29
CA ALA A 2 -10.53 -16.12 -10.25
C ALA A 2 -9.37 -15.55 -11.08
N VAL A 3 -9.63 -15.06 -12.30
CA VAL A 3 -8.60 -14.48 -13.18
C VAL A 3 -7.87 -13.29 -12.55
N VAL A 4 -8.60 -12.41 -11.84
CA VAL A 4 -8.00 -11.25 -11.16
C VAL A 4 -7.21 -11.70 -9.94
N GLU A 5 -7.74 -12.63 -9.16
CA GLU A 5 -7.08 -13.18 -7.98
C GLU A 5 -5.79 -13.91 -8.36
N ASP A 6 -5.87 -14.80 -9.37
CA ASP A 6 -4.69 -15.51 -9.88
C ASP A 6 -3.64 -14.55 -10.44
N GLY A 7 -4.07 -13.47 -11.10
CA GLY A 7 -3.17 -12.42 -11.60
C GLY A 7 -2.44 -11.68 -10.47
N ILE A 8 -3.15 -11.33 -9.40
CA ILE A 8 -2.54 -10.70 -8.20
C ILE A 8 -1.55 -11.66 -7.54
N ASP A 9 -1.95 -12.90 -7.35
CA ASP A 9 -1.08 -13.93 -6.75
C ASP A 9 0.20 -14.14 -7.57
N ALA A 10 0.09 -14.16 -8.90
CA ALA A 10 1.24 -14.29 -9.81
C ALA A 10 2.21 -13.10 -9.67
N VAL A 11 1.70 -11.87 -9.62
CA VAL A 11 2.54 -10.66 -9.43
C VAL A 11 3.23 -10.67 -8.07
N ILE A 12 2.54 -11.08 -7.01
CA ILE A 12 3.12 -11.20 -5.67
C ILE A 12 4.22 -12.28 -5.66
N ALA A 13 3.97 -13.42 -6.28
CA ALA A 13 4.97 -14.49 -6.36
C ALA A 13 6.22 -14.05 -7.13
N GLU A 14 6.05 -13.35 -8.25
CA GLU A 14 7.15 -12.77 -9.02
C GLU A 14 7.95 -11.75 -8.19
N LEU A 15 7.26 -10.88 -7.44
CA LEU A 15 7.90 -9.92 -6.55
C LEU A 15 8.75 -10.60 -5.47
N ILE A 16 8.24 -11.67 -4.85
CA ILE A 16 8.94 -12.41 -3.81
C ILE A 16 10.19 -13.10 -4.39
N ASP A 17 10.09 -13.65 -5.60
CA ASP A 17 11.17 -14.37 -6.26
C ASP A 17 12.24 -13.43 -6.81
N ARG A 18 11.86 -12.49 -7.63
CA ARG A 18 12.75 -11.56 -8.34
C ARG A 18 13.22 -10.40 -7.45
N GLY A 19 12.38 -9.95 -6.54
CA GLY A 19 12.55 -8.69 -5.83
C GLY A 19 12.25 -7.46 -6.71
N ILE A 20 12.44 -6.28 -6.13
CA ILE A 20 12.33 -5.00 -6.86
C ILE A 20 13.68 -4.53 -7.36
N THR A 21 13.69 -3.77 -8.45
CA THR A 21 14.88 -3.11 -8.97
C THR A 21 15.11 -1.77 -8.27
N ALA A 22 16.33 -1.24 -8.36
CA ALA A 22 16.66 0.10 -7.85
C ALA A 22 15.80 1.19 -8.52
N ASP A 23 15.56 1.09 -9.82
CA ASP A 23 14.73 2.04 -10.57
C ASP A 23 13.25 2.00 -10.14
N GLU A 24 12.70 0.82 -9.88
CA GLU A 24 11.34 0.68 -9.32
C GLU A 24 11.23 1.33 -7.94
N LEU A 25 12.23 1.13 -7.08
CA LEU A 25 12.28 1.75 -5.76
C LEU A 25 12.38 3.28 -5.86
N ASP A 26 13.25 3.81 -6.70
CA ASP A 26 13.46 5.25 -6.84
C ASP A 26 12.22 5.95 -7.39
N ARG A 27 11.53 5.35 -8.36
CA ARG A 27 10.25 5.85 -8.86
C ARG A 27 9.16 5.85 -7.78
N ALA A 28 9.07 4.77 -7.01
CA ALA A 28 8.09 4.68 -5.91
C ALA A 28 8.36 5.74 -4.83
N LYS A 29 9.62 5.92 -4.41
CA LYS A 29 10.04 6.95 -3.45
C LYS A 29 9.70 8.35 -3.95
N SER A 30 10.08 8.67 -5.19
CA SER A 30 9.83 9.99 -5.80
C SER A 30 8.35 10.33 -5.82
N ARG A 31 7.50 9.36 -6.18
CA ARG A 31 6.05 9.52 -6.19
C ARG A 31 5.49 9.77 -4.78
N LEU A 32 5.86 8.94 -3.82
CA LEU A 32 5.39 9.07 -2.44
C LEU A 32 5.83 10.39 -1.79
N ILE A 33 7.06 10.85 -2.06
CA ILE A 33 7.57 12.12 -1.54
C ILE A 33 6.82 13.29 -2.18
N ALA A 34 6.56 13.24 -3.50
CA ALA A 34 5.77 14.26 -4.18
C ALA A 34 4.34 14.33 -3.62
N ASP A 35 3.68 13.19 -3.41
CA ASP A 35 2.35 13.12 -2.81
C ASP A 35 2.35 13.73 -1.38
N ALA A 36 3.40 13.50 -0.60
CA ALA A 36 3.54 14.07 0.73
C ALA A 36 3.72 15.61 0.70
N ILE A 37 4.45 16.13 -0.29
CA ILE A 37 4.61 17.58 -0.47
C ILE A 37 3.27 18.21 -0.85
N TYR A 38 2.56 17.66 -1.83
CA TYR A 38 1.25 18.18 -2.24
C TYR A 38 0.19 18.08 -1.15
N ALA A 39 0.26 17.05 -0.29
CA ALA A 39 -0.66 16.90 0.83
C ALA A 39 -0.56 18.04 1.85
N GLN A 40 0.59 18.73 1.95
CA GLN A 40 0.79 19.85 2.87
C GLN A 40 -0.10 21.06 2.52
N ASP A 41 -0.53 21.19 1.29
CA ASP A 41 -1.44 22.26 0.86
C ASP A 41 -2.89 22.06 1.35
N SER A 42 -3.21 20.87 1.87
CA SER A 42 -4.55 20.53 2.37
C SER A 42 -4.56 20.38 3.89
N GLN A 43 -5.14 21.36 4.59
CA GLN A 43 -5.30 21.31 6.05
C GLN A 43 -6.05 20.06 6.52
N SER A 44 -7.11 19.66 5.82
CA SER A 44 -7.89 18.48 6.15
C SER A 44 -7.10 17.18 5.99
N THR A 45 -6.24 17.10 4.98
CA THR A 45 -5.35 15.95 4.77
C THR A 45 -4.30 15.88 5.88
N MET A 46 -3.69 17.00 6.23
CA MET A 46 -2.71 17.07 7.31
C MET A 46 -3.34 16.73 8.66
N ALA A 47 -4.52 17.27 8.96
CA ALA A 47 -5.25 16.93 10.19
C ALA A 47 -5.53 15.42 10.29
N ARG A 48 -5.91 14.79 9.19
CA ARG A 48 -6.16 13.36 9.12
C ARG A 48 -4.88 12.54 9.34
N TRP A 49 -3.76 12.95 8.75
CA TRP A 49 -2.48 12.26 8.92
C TRP A 49 -1.99 12.31 10.36
N TYR A 50 -1.98 13.50 10.95
CA TYR A 50 -1.59 13.63 12.36
C TYR A 50 -2.58 12.94 13.30
N GLY A 51 -3.87 13.06 13.05
CA GLY A 51 -4.90 12.39 13.84
C GLY A 51 -4.77 10.87 13.78
N ALA A 52 -4.59 10.30 12.60
CA ALA A 52 -4.39 8.87 12.44
C ALA A 52 -3.10 8.39 13.13
N ALA A 53 -2.00 9.12 12.97
CA ALA A 53 -0.73 8.77 13.62
C ALA A 53 -0.86 8.74 15.14
N LEU A 54 -1.40 9.81 15.75
CA LEU A 54 -1.52 9.92 17.19
C LEU A 54 -2.49 8.90 17.80
N THR A 55 -3.61 8.63 17.13
CA THR A 55 -4.60 7.66 17.62
C THR A 55 -4.17 6.20 17.47
N THR A 56 -3.17 5.92 16.63
CA THR A 56 -2.57 4.58 16.45
C THR A 56 -1.26 4.38 17.22
N GLY A 57 -0.91 5.32 18.12
CA GLY A 57 0.28 5.21 18.96
C GLY A 57 1.58 5.70 18.32
N SER A 58 1.49 6.40 17.18
CA SER A 58 2.64 7.07 16.58
C SER A 58 2.82 8.49 17.14
N THR A 59 3.78 9.25 16.63
CA THR A 59 4.14 10.58 17.13
C THR A 59 4.11 11.62 16.01
N VAL A 60 4.02 12.91 16.40
CA VAL A 60 4.16 14.03 15.46
C VAL A 60 5.50 13.98 14.73
N GLU A 61 6.59 13.70 15.45
CA GLU A 61 7.93 13.56 14.87
C GLU A 61 7.99 12.46 13.81
N ALA A 62 7.32 11.33 14.04
CA ALA A 62 7.26 10.24 13.06
C ALA A 62 6.59 10.64 11.75
N VAL A 63 5.58 11.53 11.81
CA VAL A 63 4.93 12.09 10.62
C VAL A 63 5.88 13.07 9.91
N GLN A 64 6.54 13.94 10.67
CA GLN A 64 7.43 14.96 10.11
C GLN A 64 8.70 14.38 9.48
N THR A 65 9.26 13.32 10.07
CA THR A 65 10.47 12.65 9.57
C THR A 65 10.19 11.53 8.57
N TRP A 66 8.93 11.26 8.28
CA TRP A 66 8.56 10.20 7.34
C TRP A 66 9.24 10.30 5.97
N PRO A 67 9.37 11.48 5.31
CA PRO A 67 10.06 11.59 4.03
C PRO A 67 11.53 11.17 4.11
N ASP A 68 12.22 11.50 5.20
CA ASP A 68 13.63 11.13 5.38
C ASP A 68 13.80 9.63 5.64
N ARG A 69 12.89 9.05 6.43
CA ARG A 69 12.83 7.61 6.64
C ARG A 69 12.53 6.86 5.34
N LEU A 70 11.66 7.40 4.50
CA LEU A 70 11.35 6.83 3.19
C LEU A 70 12.58 6.86 2.26
N ARG A 71 13.34 7.96 2.25
CA ARG A 71 14.59 8.06 1.48
C ARG A 71 15.62 7.01 1.89
N ALA A 72 15.67 6.67 3.18
CA ALA A 72 16.59 5.68 3.73
C ALA A 72 16.21 4.21 3.42
N VAL A 73 15.00 3.94 2.93
CA VAL A 73 14.57 2.57 2.58
C VAL A 73 15.42 2.03 1.44
N THR A 74 15.88 0.78 1.59
CA THR A 74 16.68 0.08 0.58
C THR A 74 15.87 -0.99 -0.15
N ALA A 75 16.30 -1.39 -1.35
CA ALA A 75 15.69 -2.50 -2.09
C ALA A 75 15.73 -3.81 -1.29
N ASP A 76 16.84 -4.07 -0.60
CA ASP A 76 16.98 -5.27 0.25
C ASP A 76 15.96 -5.28 1.39
N ALA A 77 15.72 -4.15 2.03
CA ALA A 77 14.71 -4.04 3.09
C ALA A 77 13.30 -4.29 2.55
N VAL A 78 12.96 -3.77 1.37
CA VAL A 78 11.66 -4.01 0.71
C VAL A 78 11.52 -5.49 0.35
N ASN A 79 12.54 -6.10 -0.25
CA ASN A 79 12.53 -7.51 -0.62
C ASN A 79 12.43 -8.43 0.60
N ALA A 80 13.13 -8.11 1.68
CA ALA A 80 13.02 -8.84 2.94
C ALA A 80 11.62 -8.75 3.54
N ALA A 81 11.01 -7.56 3.54
CA ALA A 81 9.64 -7.36 4.01
C ALA A 81 8.62 -8.12 3.15
N ALA A 82 8.78 -8.10 1.81
CA ALA A 82 7.91 -8.85 0.91
C ALA A 82 7.96 -10.35 1.21
N LYS A 83 9.13 -10.93 1.38
CA LYS A 83 9.31 -12.35 1.73
C LYS A 83 8.72 -12.71 3.10
N ALA A 84 8.82 -11.81 4.06
CA ALA A 84 8.35 -12.05 5.42
C ALA A 84 6.83 -11.95 5.57
N TRP A 85 6.19 -11.04 4.82
CA TRP A 85 4.80 -10.64 5.08
C TRP A 85 3.82 -11.00 3.97
N LEU A 86 4.24 -11.08 2.69
CA LEU A 86 3.37 -11.43 1.57
C LEU A 86 3.18 -12.94 1.45
N ASP A 87 2.55 -13.57 2.44
CA ASP A 87 2.22 -14.99 2.45
C ASP A 87 0.71 -15.16 2.30
N LYS A 88 0.27 -15.83 1.23
CA LYS A 88 -1.15 -16.10 0.94
C LYS A 88 -1.89 -16.75 2.12
N ARG A 89 -1.22 -17.57 2.93
CA ARG A 89 -1.80 -18.21 4.12
C ARG A 89 -2.18 -17.23 5.22
N ARG A 90 -1.69 -16.00 5.16
CA ARG A 90 -1.98 -14.90 6.07
C ARG A 90 -2.85 -13.82 5.44
N SER A 91 -3.43 -14.09 4.28
CA SER A 91 -4.27 -13.15 3.55
C SER A 91 -5.74 -13.45 3.74
N VAL A 92 -6.56 -12.42 3.55
CA VAL A 92 -8.02 -12.53 3.47
C VAL A 92 -8.45 -11.88 2.17
N THR A 93 -9.23 -12.63 1.36
CA THR A 93 -9.75 -12.13 0.08
C THR A 93 -11.26 -11.88 0.21
N GLY A 94 -11.70 -10.66 -0.07
CA GLY A 94 -13.12 -10.29 -0.16
C GLY A 94 -13.54 -10.16 -1.61
N HIS A 95 -14.70 -10.73 -1.96
CA HIS A 95 -15.28 -10.63 -3.30
C HIS A 95 -16.54 -9.79 -3.28
N LEU A 96 -16.55 -8.67 -4.02
CA LEU A 96 -17.76 -7.92 -4.29
C LEU A 96 -18.36 -8.41 -5.61
N ILE A 97 -19.49 -9.11 -5.54
CA ILE A 97 -20.21 -9.64 -6.70
C ILE A 97 -21.58 -8.98 -6.82
N LYS A 98 -22.04 -8.79 -8.08
CA LYS A 98 -23.37 -8.27 -8.34
C LYS A 98 -24.41 -9.30 -7.86
N ASP A 99 -25.37 -8.85 -7.06
CA ASP A 99 -26.50 -9.67 -6.64
C ASP A 99 -27.52 -9.79 -7.78
N SER A 100 -27.49 -10.91 -8.50
CA SER A 100 -28.38 -11.19 -9.63
C SER A 100 -29.85 -11.40 -9.23
N GLN A 101 -30.15 -11.58 -7.93
CA GLN A 101 -31.52 -11.81 -7.47
C GLN A 101 -32.35 -10.52 -7.32
N LYS A 102 -31.71 -9.34 -7.33
CA LYS A 102 -32.44 -8.07 -7.20
C LYS A 102 -32.99 -7.52 -8.51
N GLU A 103 -32.55 -7.99 -9.68
CA GLU A 103 -33.09 -7.54 -10.97
C GLU A 103 -34.44 -8.16 -11.31
N GLU A 104 -34.72 -9.38 -10.89
CA GLU A 104 -36.00 -10.06 -11.16
C GLU A 104 -37.21 -9.49 -10.40
N LYS A 105 -36.98 -8.73 -9.32
CA LYS A 105 -38.08 -8.11 -8.53
C LYS A 105 -38.44 -6.67 -8.94
N ARG A 106 -37.82 -6.12 -9.98
CA ARG A 106 -38.08 -4.76 -10.48
C ARG A 106 -38.81 -4.69 -11.83
N THR A 107 -39.20 -5.81 -12.36
CA THR A 107 -40.15 -5.94 -13.52
C THR A 107 -41.48 -6.42 -13.01
#